data_5ea4cfb0261d58ca512c9f2a17c6b3f8
#
_entry.id   5ea4cfb0261d58ca512c9f2a17c6b3f8
#
_cell.length_a   1.000
_cell.length_b   1.000
_cell.length_c   1.000
_cell.angle_alpha   90.00
_cell.angle_beta   90.00
_cell.angle_gamma   90.00
#
_symmetry.space_group_name_H-M   'P 1'
#
loop_
_entity.id
_entity.type
_entity.pdbx_description
1 polymer ?
#
loop_
_entity_poly.entity_id
_entity_poly.type
_entity_poly.pdbx_seq_one_letter_code
_entity_poly.pdbx_strand_id
1 'polypeptide(L)'
;MQDGRIAARVAGALTAPAGAVVLDARGLVVTPGLVDIHTHLRTPGFPEKETIESGTAAAAAGGFTTVCAMANTDPVVDTVEVLESVQDACRRGALVRVRQLAAVTHGLRGERLTDFEALARAGAVAFSDDGKPVWDVAVMRAALRAAGGLDMVVSVHEEDRDLVGPGVAHSGAAGRHRLPPWPCAGEAAMVARDIELAAETGGKLHIAHVSCAETVEVLRSARRRDLPVSAEVTPHHLSLTERLLDGDASIGLPAASPRTKVNPPLRSEADVEALITAVGDGTIDAVATDHAPHTAVDKASPFETAAFGFTGLETALPVCLGLVRAGHLALPRLIELLTIGPARIFGLPSSLQPGSPADVCVFDPTEAWTVSPENLRSRGKNTPLLGRTVRGRVRWTLVAGRIVFPAWNGPTYPG
;
A
#
# COMPACT_ATOMS: atom_id res chain seq x y z
N MET A 1 4.24 14.46 -23.95
CA MET A 1 4.82 13.12 -23.74
C MET A 1 5.11 12.52 -25.10
N GLN A 2 6.23 11.84 -25.25
CA GLN A 2 6.65 11.23 -26.50
C GLN A 2 7.42 9.93 -26.17
N ASP A 3 7.20 8.89 -26.95
CA ASP A 3 7.88 7.59 -26.81
C ASP A 3 7.87 7.03 -25.36
N GLY A 4 6.72 7.13 -24.71
CA GLY A 4 6.53 6.68 -23.34
C GLY A 4 7.22 7.52 -22.26
N ARG A 5 7.79 8.68 -22.60
CA ARG A 5 8.53 9.56 -21.70
C ARG A 5 7.96 10.98 -21.65
N ILE A 6 8.25 11.68 -20.57
CA ILE A 6 8.00 13.12 -20.46
C ILE A 6 8.96 13.84 -21.42
N ALA A 7 8.46 14.40 -22.50
CA ALA A 7 9.28 15.13 -23.47
C ALA A 7 9.67 16.52 -22.96
N ALA A 8 8.69 17.24 -22.37
CA ALA A 8 8.91 18.59 -21.84
C ALA A 8 7.91 18.90 -20.72
N ARG A 9 8.31 19.79 -19.82
CA ARG A 9 7.46 20.45 -18.83
C ARG A 9 7.77 21.94 -18.86
N VAL A 10 6.78 22.75 -19.24
CA VAL A 10 6.95 24.20 -19.38
C VAL A 10 5.90 24.95 -18.55
N ALA A 11 6.26 26.14 -18.09
CA ALA A 11 5.28 27.07 -17.51
C ALA A 11 4.62 27.85 -18.67
N GLY A 12 3.28 27.86 -18.73
CA GLY A 12 2.51 28.53 -19.76
C GLY A 12 2.05 27.64 -20.92
N ALA A 13 1.64 28.25 -22.01
CA ALA A 13 1.07 27.52 -23.15
C ALA A 13 2.15 26.80 -23.97
N LEU A 14 1.87 25.55 -24.32
CA LEU A 14 2.66 24.77 -25.27
C LEU A 14 1.79 24.47 -26.49
N THR A 15 2.30 24.77 -27.68
CA THR A 15 1.63 24.34 -28.92
C THR A 15 1.78 22.85 -29.09
N ALA A 16 0.67 22.15 -29.10
CA ALA A 16 0.68 20.70 -29.32
C ALA A 16 1.16 20.38 -30.77
N PRO A 17 2.06 19.40 -30.95
CA PRO A 17 2.42 18.92 -32.28
C PRO A 17 1.19 18.38 -33.04
N ALA A 18 1.24 18.44 -34.37
CA ALA A 18 0.18 17.87 -35.19
C ALA A 18 -0.02 16.38 -34.85
N GLY A 19 -1.27 15.97 -34.67
CA GLY A 19 -1.64 14.60 -34.27
C GLY A 19 -1.51 14.27 -32.77
N ALA A 20 -1.04 15.19 -31.95
CA ALA A 20 -1.00 14.97 -30.50
C ALA A 20 -2.40 14.95 -29.89
N VAL A 21 -2.64 14.03 -28.95
CA VAL A 21 -3.84 14.06 -28.10
C VAL A 21 -3.62 15.10 -27.00
N VAL A 22 -4.58 15.99 -26.85
CA VAL A 22 -4.57 17.02 -25.81
C VAL A 22 -5.57 16.65 -24.74
N LEU A 23 -5.10 16.48 -23.50
CA LEU A 23 -5.95 16.32 -22.32
C LEU A 23 -6.04 17.67 -21.60
N ASP A 24 -7.26 18.18 -21.47
CA ASP A 24 -7.51 19.44 -20.75
C ASP A 24 -7.57 19.18 -19.24
N ALA A 25 -6.51 19.54 -18.54
CA ALA A 25 -6.40 19.39 -17.09
C ALA A 25 -6.68 20.68 -16.31
N ARG A 26 -7.36 21.66 -16.88
CA ARG A 26 -7.71 22.90 -16.16
C ARG A 26 -8.61 22.58 -14.95
N GLY A 27 -8.23 23.13 -13.78
CA GLY A 27 -8.89 22.85 -12.50
C GLY A 27 -8.55 21.49 -11.88
N LEU A 28 -7.72 20.69 -12.52
CA LEU A 28 -7.27 19.39 -12.03
C LEU A 28 -5.84 19.46 -11.48
N VAL A 29 -5.49 18.47 -10.70
CA VAL A 29 -4.12 18.26 -10.19
C VAL A 29 -3.43 17.21 -11.07
N VAL A 30 -2.21 17.53 -11.53
CA VAL A 30 -1.36 16.65 -12.33
C VAL A 30 -0.13 16.30 -11.51
N THR A 31 0.09 15.00 -11.27
CA THR A 31 1.19 14.49 -10.45
C THR A 31 1.95 13.38 -11.17
N PRO A 32 3.16 12.99 -10.71
CA PRO A 32 3.67 11.66 -11.02
C PRO A 32 2.58 10.62 -10.73
N GLY A 33 2.57 9.53 -11.45
CA GLY A 33 1.69 8.41 -11.13
C GLY A 33 1.90 7.97 -9.69
N LEU A 34 0.81 7.65 -8.99
CA LEU A 34 0.90 7.17 -7.61
C LEU A 34 1.63 5.83 -7.57
N VAL A 35 2.34 5.59 -6.48
CA VAL A 35 3.12 4.37 -6.22
C VAL A 35 2.62 3.75 -4.95
N ASP A 36 2.25 2.48 -5.00
CA ASP A 36 1.86 1.70 -3.83
C ASP A 36 2.87 0.57 -3.59
N ILE A 37 3.49 0.58 -2.44
CA ILE A 37 4.53 -0.40 -2.10
C ILE A 37 4.02 -1.59 -1.29
N HIS A 38 2.69 -1.65 -1.04
CA HIS A 38 2.07 -2.71 -0.25
C HIS A 38 0.70 -3.10 -0.80
N THR A 39 0.65 -4.16 -1.62
CA THR A 39 -0.60 -4.68 -2.20
C THR A 39 -0.63 -6.20 -2.24
N HIS A 40 -1.84 -6.79 -2.18
CA HIS A 40 -2.07 -8.22 -2.33
C HIS A 40 -2.85 -8.49 -3.61
N LEU A 41 -2.16 -8.76 -4.70
CA LEU A 41 -2.79 -9.09 -5.99
C LEU A 41 -3.28 -10.54 -6.09
N ARG A 42 -3.07 -11.32 -5.03
CA ARG A 42 -3.64 -12.67 -4.85
C ARG A 42 -3.28 -13.68 -5.96
N THR A 43 -2.35 -13.36 -6.82
CA THR A 43 -1.87 -14.22 -7.92
C THR A 43 -0.39 -14.55 -7.70
N PRO A 44 -0.06 -15.85 -7.70
CA PRO A 44 -0.90 -17.04 -7.90
C PRO A 44 -1.75 -17.43 -6.69
N GLY A 45 -2.72 -18.31 -6.88
CA GLY A 45 -3.37 -19.10 -5.84
C GLY A 45 -4.79 -18.70 -5.46
N PHE A 46 -5.16 -17.41 -5.53
CA PHE A 46 -6.46 -16.93 -5.02
C PHE A 46 -7.24 -16.07 -6.02
N PRO A 47 -7.49 -16.57 -7.25
CA PRO A 47 -8.11 -15.77 -8.32
C PRO A 47 -9.54 -15.34 -8.00
N GLU A 48 -10.23 -16.03 -7.06
CA GLU A 48 -11.56 -15.65 -6.60
C GLU A 48 -11.55 -14.35 -5.76
N LYS A 49 -10.41 -14.01 -5.14
CA LYS A 49 -10.24 -12.79 -4.33
C LYS A 49 -9.81 -11.62 -5.19
N GLU A 50 -8.79 -11.84 -6.05
CA GLU A 50 -8.25 -10.84 -6.97
C GLU A 50 -7.46 -11.51 -8.08
N THR A 51 -7.32 -10.83 -9.24
CA THR A 51 -6.41 -11.21 -10.32
C THR A 51 -5.48 -10.05 -10.67
N ILE A 52 -4.42 -10.31 -11.42
CA ILE A 52 -3.54 -9.25 -11.92
C ILE A 52 -4.35 -8.20 -12.68
N GLU A 53 -5.28 -8.63 -13.54
CA GLU A 53 -6.11 -7.74 -14.36
C GLU A 53 -7.02 -6.85 -13.50
N SER A 54 -7.76 -7.44 -12.55
CA SER A 54 -8.70 -6.68 -11.72
C SER A 54 -7.99 -5.80 -10.69
N GLY A 55 -6.92 -6.29 -10.05
CA GLY A 55 -6.13 -5.50 -9.11
C GLY A 55 -5.39 -4.34 -9.78
N THR A 56 -4.83 -4.55 -10.99
CA THR A 56 -4.21 -3.46 -11.73
C THR A 56 -5.22 -2.49 -12.36
N ALA A 57 -6.44 -2.94 -12.64
CA ALA A 57 -7.53 -2.04 -13.02
C ALA A 57 -7.98 -1.17 -11.83
N ALA A 58 -8.03 -1.73 -10.61
CA ALA A 58 -8.27 -0.98 -9.39
C ALA A 58 -7.15 0.05 -9.13
N ALA A 59 -5.90 -0.36 -9.29
CA ALA A 59 -4.74 0.53 -9.19
C ALA A 59 -4.85 1.70 -10.18
N ALA A 60 -5.13 1.41 -11.45
CA ALA A 60 -5.32 2.45 -12.47
C ALA A 60 -6.47 3.40 -12.12
N ALA A 61 -7.60 2.90 -11.63
CA ALA A 61 -8.73 3.72 -11.20
C ALA A 61 -8.41 4.56 -9.96
N GLY A 62 -7.50 4.10 -9.09
CA GLY A 62 -6.98 4.83 -7.94
C GLY A 62 -5.87 5.83 -8.25
N GLY A 63 -5.37 5.89 -9.50
CA GLY A 63 -4.28 6.81 -9.91
C GLY A 63 -2.89 6.20 -9.78
N PHE A 64 -2.79 4.94 -9.35
CA PHE A 64 -1.50 4.25 -9.23
C PHE A 64 -1.00 3.79 -10.59
N THR A 65 0.25 4.09 -10.88
CA THR A 65 0.95 3.64 -12.09
C THR A 65 1.94 2.52 -11.79
N THR A 66 2.27 2.35 -10.51
CA THR A 66 3.14 1.27 -10.03
C THR A 66 2.57 0.74 -8.72
N VAL A 67 2.49 -0.58 -8.61
CA VAL A 67 2.13 -1.29 -7.38
C VAL A 67 3.16 -2.36 -7.09
N CYS A 68 3.47 -2.58 -5.81
CA CYS A 68 4.33 -3.65 -5.36
C CYS A 68 3.48 -4.74 -4.70
N ALA A 69 3.59 -5.97 -5.21
CA ALA A 69 2.80 -7.10 -4.75
C ALA A 69 3.56 -7.92 -3.70
N MET A 70 2.90 -8.25 -2.59
CA MET A 70 3.45 -9.07 -1.52
C MET A 70 3.60 -10.53 -1.92
N ALA A 71 4.51 -11.24 -1.22
CA ALA A 71 4.91 -12.61 -1.54
C ALA A 71 3.93 -13.69 -1.05
N ASN A 72 2.91 -13.34 -0.24
CA ASN A 72 1.99 -14.26 0.46
C ASN A 72 0.89 -14.83 -0.47
N THR A 73 1.31 -15.49 -1.49
CA THR A 73 0.51 -16.17 -2.52
C THR A 73 0.56 -17.70 -2.34
N ASP A 74 -0.08 -18.47 -3.22
CA ASP A 74 -0.02 -19.93 -3.25
C ASP A 74 0.23 -20.44 -4.69
N PRO A 75 1.45 -20.93 -4.99
CA PRO A 75 2.61 -20.98 -4.09
C PRO A 75 3.13 -19.59 -3.69
N VAL A 76 3.83 -19.55 -2.54
CA VAL A 76 4.53 -18.35 -2.06
C VAL A 76 5.62 -17.94 -3.06
N VAL A 77 5.87 -16.64 -3.23
CA VAL A 77 6.96 -16.13 -4.09
C VAL A 77 8.29 -16.25 -3.34
N ASP A 78 8.78 -17.47 -3.17
CA ASP A 78 9.99 -17.82 -2.43
C ASP A 78 11.06 -18.52 -3.29
N THR A 79 10.79 -18.69 -4.60
CA THR A 79 11.73 -19.20 -5.61
C THR A 79 11.69 -18.38 -6.88
N VAL A 80 12.76 -18.49 -7.69
CA VAL A 80 12.88 -17.80 -8.99
C VAL A 80 11.75 -18.20 -9.92
N GLU A 81 11.39 -19.49 -9.96
CA GLU A 81 10.36 -20.03 -10.86
C GLU A 81 8.98 -19.42 -10.56
N VAL A 82 8.64 -19.26 -9.28
CA VAL A 82 7.36 -18.62 -8.88
C VAL A 82 7.40 -17.13 -9.21
N LEU A 83 8.49 -16.45 -8.92
CA LEU A 83 8.67 -15.02 -9.26
C LEU A 83 8.51 -14.77 -10.76
N GLU A 84 9.18 -15.56 -11.61
CA GLU A 84 9.09 -15.45 -13.07
C GLU A 84 7.67 -15.73 -13.57
N SER A 85 6.97 -16.71 -12.99
CA SER A 85 5.58 -17.01 -13.35
C SER A 85 4.63 -15.85 -13.07
N VAL A 86 4.82 -15.13 -11.94
CA VAL A 86 4.07 -13.91 -11.61
C VAL A 86 4.38 -12.79 -12.58
N GLN A 87 5.67 -12.59 -12.89
CA GLN A 87 6.09 -11.58 -13.87
C GLN A 87 5.50 -11.86 -15.26
N ASP A 88 5.42 -13.14 -15.66
CA ASP A 88 4.78 -13.54 -16.91
C ASP A 88 3.27 -13.24 -16.92
N ALA A 89 2.58 -13.48 -15.80
CA ALA A 89 1.18 -13.11 -15.65
C ALA A 89 1.00 -11.59 -15.75
N CYS A 90 1.88 -10.81 -15.13
CA CYS A 90 1.87 -9.35 -15.21
C CYS A 90 2.11 -8.86 -16.65
N ARG A 91 3.06 -9.45 -17.39
CA ARG A 91 3.31 -9.10 -18.81
C ARG A 91 2.09 -9.31 -19.70
N ARG A 92 1.24 -10.31 -19.38
CA ARG A 92 0.04 -10.63 -20.18
C ARG A 92 -1.16 -9.75 -19.87
N GLY A 93 -1.36 -9.34 -18.59
CA GLY A 93 -2.65 -8.77 -18.18
C GLY A 93 -2.58 -7.49 -17.34
N ALA A 94 -1.42 -7.04 -16.91
CA ALA A 94 -1.34 -5.86 -16.04
C ALA A 94 -1.54 -4.55 -16.81
N LEU A 95 -2.41 -3.68 -16.29
CA LEU A 95 -2.65 -2.33 -16.81
C LEU A 95 -1.62 -1.33 -16.28
N VAL A 96 -1.10 -1.53 -15.08
CA VAL A 96 -0.07 -0.70 -14.45
C VAL A 96 1.19 -1.54 -14.19
N ARG A 97 2.29 -0.89 -13.81
CA ARG A 97 3.52 -1.61 -13.47
C ARG A 97 3.32 -2.38 -12.18
N VAL A 98 3.55 -3.67 -12.24
CA VAL A 98 3.61 -4.54 -11.04
C VAL A 98 5.07 -4.83 -10.74
N ARG A 99 5.49 -4.61 -9.50
CA ARG A 99 6.77 -4.99 -8.94
C ARG A 99 6.52 -6.05 -7.87
N GLN A 100 7.31 -7.08 -7.86
CA GLN A 100 7.09 -8.22 -6.96
C GLN A 100 8.11 -8.19 -5.82
N LEU A 101 7.63 -8.29 -4.57
CA LEU A 101 8.45 -8.66 -3.44
C LEU A 101 8.61 -10.18 -3.39
N ALA A 102 9.77 -10.64 -2.95
CA ALA A 102 9.98 -12.05 -2.66
C ALA A 102 9.90 -12.31 -1.15
N ALA A 103 9.61 -13.55 -0.77
CA ALA A 103 9.57 -13.93 0.63
C ALA A 103 10.96 -13.87 1.27
N VAL A 104 11.02 -13.46 2.54
CA VAL A 104 12.24 -13.53 3.37
C VAL A 104 12.57 -14.99 3.65
N THR A 105 11.56 -15.80 4.01
CA THR A 105 11.76 -17.20 4.38
C THR A 105 10.92 -18.14 3.50
N HIS A 106 11.43 -19.35 3.27
CA HIS A 106 10.70 -20.36 2.51
C HIS A 106 9.34 -20.68 3.13
N GLY A 107 8.30 -20.53 2.31
CA GLY A 107 6.91 -20.77 2.71
C GLY A 107 6.39 -19.81 3.78
N LEU A 108 7.06 -18.66 4.02
CA LEU A 108 6.74 -17.69 5.08
C LEU A 108 6.73 -18.35 6.48
N ARG A 109 7.69 -19.22 6.77
CA ARG A 109 7.74 -19.99 8.02
C ARG A 109 8.59 -19.35 9.11
N GLY A 110 9.37 -18.31 8.76
CA GLY A 110 10.29 -17.67 9.70
C GLY A 110 11.51 -18.52 10.07
N GLU A 111 11.80 -19.61 9.32
CA GLU A 111 12.81 -20.61 9.70
C GLU A 111 14.09 -20.52 8.85
N ARG A 112 13.96 -20.51 7.53
CA ARG A 112 15.07 -20.59 6.59
C ARG A 112 14.93 -19.55 5.51
N LEU A 113 15.98 -18.73 5.31
CA LEU A 113 16.02 -17.71 4.28
C LEU A 113 15.86 -18.31 2.88
N THR A 114 15.24 -17.55 2.00
CA THR A 114 15.20 -17.79 0.56
C THR A 114 16.58 -17.43 -0.06
N ASP A 115 16.76 -17.72 -1.33
CA ASP A 115 17.95 -17.29 -2.07
C ASP A 115 17.82 -15.83 -2.52
N PHE A 116 18.22 -14.89 -1.64
CA PHE A 116 18.11 -13.45 -1.86
C PHE A 116 18.82 -13.01 -3.14
N GLU A 117 20.01 -13.55 -3.42
CA GLU A 117 20.78 -13.19 -4.62
C GLU A 117 20.08 -13.64 -5.91
N ALA A 118 19.59 -14.87 -5.94
CA ALA A 118 18.89 -15.38 -7.12
C ALA A 118 17.57 -14.62 -7.36
N LEU A 119 16.80 -14.37 -6.30
CA LEU A 119 15.55 -13.62 -6.37
C LEU A 119 15.76 -12.15 -6.77
N ALA A 120 16.80 -11.49 -6.25
CA ALA A 120 17.16 -10.14 -6.64
C ALA A 120 17.55 -10.08 -8.13
N ARG A 121 18.40 -11.03 -8.60
CA ARG A 121 18.76 -11.12 -10.02
C ARG A 121 17.57 -11.40 -10.93
N ALA A 122 16.57 -12.14 -10.44
CA ALA A 122 15.31 -12.40 -11.15
C ALA A 122 14.34 -11.21 -11.11
N GLY A 123 14.66 -10.13 -10.35
CA GLY A 123 13.92 -8.87 -10.38
C GLY A 123 12.95 -8.66 -9.21
N ALA A 124 13.11 -9.35 -8.09
CA ALA A 124 12.48 -8.96 -6.84
C ALA A 124 12.94 -7.54 -6.45
N VAL A 125 12.03 -6.70 -5.94
CA VAL A 125 12.36 -5.30 -5.59
C VAL A 125 12.63 -5.11 -4.10
N ALA A 126 12.15 -6.01 -3.26
CA ALA A 126 12.36 -6.06 -1.81
C ALA A 126 12.02 -7.46 -1.31
N PHE A 127 12.20 -7.70 -0.01
CA PHE A 127 11.85 -8.97 0.63
C PHE A 127 10.83 -8.74 1.74
N SER A 128 9.82 -9.61 1.86
CA SER A 128 8.80 -9.53 2.91
C SER A 128 8.15 -10.89 3.16
N ASP A 129 7.99 -11.23 4.44
CA ASP A 129 7.10 -12.30 4.89
C ASP A 129 5.74 -11.75 5.33
N ASP A 130 5.26 -10.68 4.68
CA ASP A 130 4.04 -9.98 5.07
C ASP A 130 2.87 -10.90 5.43
N GLY A 131 2.14 -10.50 6.47
CA GLY A 131 1.10 -11.27 7.14
C GLY A 131 1.65 -12.35 8.08
N LYS A 132 2.99 -12.53 8.16
CA LYS A 132 3.67 -13.42 9.12
C LYS A 132 5.00 -12.79 9.55
N PRO A 133 5.15 -12.40 10.81
CA PRO A 133 6.41 -11.82 11.28
C PRO A 133 7.55 -12.85 11.25
N VAL A 134 8.76 -12.38 10.95
CA VAL A 134 9.98 -13.19 11.13
C VAL A 134 10.32 -13.20 12.62
N TRP A 135 9.89 -14.25 13.30
CA TRP A 135 9.93 -14.34 14.74
C TRP A 135 11.34 -14.56 15.31
N ASP A 136 12.12 -15.41 14.65
CA ASP A 136 13.47 -15.74 15.10
C ASP A 136 14.44 -14.58 14.84
N VAL A 137 15.05 -14.07 15.91
CA VAL A 137 16.01 -12.97 15.90
C VAL A 137 17.24 -13.27 15.04
N ALA A 138 17.71 -14.52 15.02
CA ALA A 138 18.87 -14.91 14.21
C ALA A 138 18.53 -14.94 12.73
N VAL A 139 17.33 -15.40 12.38
CA VAL A 139 16.83 -15.40 10.99
C VAL A 139 16.65 -13.96 10.51
N MET A 140 16.01 -13.08 11.30
CA MET A 140 15.81 -11.68 10.93
C MET A 140 17.15 -10.93 10.77
N ARG A 141 18.09 -11.13 11.69
CA ARG A 141 19.46 -10.58 11.59
C ARG A 141 20.15 -11.04 10.30
N ALA A 142 20.03 -12.32 9.97
CA ALA A 142 20.61 -12.86 8.73
C ALA A 142 19.94 -12.30 7.48
N ALA A 143 18.61 -12.11 7.50
CA ALA A 143 17.85 -11.48 6.42
C ALA A 143 18.29 -10.05 6.16
N LEU A 144 18.41 -9.23 7.21
CA LEU A 144 18.90 -7.84 7.09
C LEU A 144 20.32 -7.76 6.53
N ARG A 145 21.23 -8.67 6.94
CA ARG A 145 22.58 -8.75 6.37
C ARG A 145 22.56 -9.15 4.90
N ALA A 146 21.77 -10.17 4.54
CA ALA A 146 21.67 -10.65 3.16
C ALA A 146 21.09 -9.56 2.23
N ALA A 147 20.00 -8.92 2.62
CA ALA A 147 19.39 -7.82 1.87
C ALA A 147 20.35 -6.60 1.79
N GLY A 148 21.01 -6.26 2.90
CA GLY A 148 21.99 -5.17 2.95
C GLY A 148 23.16 -5.36 1.98
N GLY A 149 23.66 -6.60 1.82
CA GLY A 149 24.69 -6.94 0.84
C GLY A 149 24.27 -6.71 -0.62
N LEU A 150 22.97 -6.63 -0.87
CA LEU A 150 22.36 -6.39 -2.19
C LEU A 150 21.80 -4.96 -2.33
N ASP A 151 22.00 -4.10 -1.34
CA ASP A 151 21.41 -2.76 -1.23
C ASP A 151 19.85 -2.77 -1.26
N MET A 152 19.23 -3.88 -0.86
CA MET A 152 17.78 -4.10 -0.87
C MET A 152 17.15 -3.93 0.52
N VAL A 153 15.84 -3.77 0.54
CA VAL A 153 15.04 -3.53 1.74
C VAL A 153 14.39 -4.83 2.22
N VAL A 154 14.34 -5.05 3.52
CA VAL A 154 13.43 -6.00 4.17
C VAL A 154 12.24 -5.21 4.69
N SER A 155 11.04 -5.50 4.17
CA SER A 155 9.76 -4.94 4.62
C SER A 155 9.10 -5.91 5.59
N VAL A 156 8.70 -5.44 6.77
CA VAL A 156 8.27 -6.29 7.87
C VAL A 156 6.83 -5.97 8.30
N HIS A 157 6.10 -7.04 8.58
CA HIS A 157 4.80 -7.02 9.24
C HIS A 157 5.01 -7.32 10.72
N GLU A 158 4.82 -6.32 11.56
CA GLU A 158 5.24 -6.39 12.95
C GLU A 158 4.10 -6.76 13.89
N GLU A 159 4.14 -8.00 14.34
CA GLU A 159 3.14 -8.60 15.20
C GLU A 159 3.80 -9.56 16.20
N ASP A 160 4.01 -9.13 17.43
CA ASP A 160 4.48 -10.00 18.51
C ASP A 160 3.36 -10.95 18.93
N ARG A 161 3.45 -12.20 18.47
CA ARG A 161 2.41 -13.22 18.69
C ARG A 161 2.13 -13.53 20.16
N ASP A 162 3.12 -13.37 21.06
CA ASP A 162 2.95 -13.65 22.48
C ASP A 162 2.23 -12.50 23.17
N LEU A 163 2.38 -11.27 22.69
CA LEU A 163 1.65 -10.09 23.17
C LEU A 163 0.26 -9.97 22.54
N VAL A 164 0.11 -10.34 21.27
CA VAL A 164 -1.16 -10.26 20.52
C VAL A 164 -2.05 -11.46 20.82
N GLY A 165 -1.48 -12.67 20.91
CA GLY A 165 -2.24 -13.90 21.10
C GLY A 165 -3.35 -14.09 20.06
N PRO A 166 -4.60 -14.39 20.47
CA PRO A 166 -5.75 -14.53 19.58
C PRO A 166 -6.43 -13.20 19.24
N GLY A 167 -5.75 -12.07 19.44
CA GLY A 167 -6.32 -10.71 19.27
C GLY A 167 -6.90 -10.49 17.88
N VAL A 168 -8.04 -9.79 17.82
CA VAL A 168 -8.72 -9.46 16.56
C VAL A 168 -9.15 -8.00 16.45
N ALA A 169 -9.11 -7.25 17.56
CA ALA A 169 -9.53 -5.86 17.62
C ALA A 169 -8.72 -5.10 18.65
N HIS A 170 -8.48 -3.81 18.44
CA HIS A 170 -7.82 -2.94 19.43
C HIS A 170 -8.51 -3.01 20.80
N SER A 171 -7.74 -2.87 21.85
CA SER A 171 -8.17 -3.14 23.23
C SER A 171 -9.46 -2.43 23.65
N GLY A 172 -9.66 -1.17 23.20
CA GLY A 172 -10.88 -0.40 23.50
C GLY A 172 -12.14 -1.00 22.86
N ALA A 173 -12.10 -1.29 21.56
CA ALA A 173 -13.19 -1.96 20.85
C ALA A 173 -13.40 -3.39 21.35
N ALA A 174 -12.31 -4.12 21.60
CA ALA A 174 -12.36 -5.48 22.10
C ALA A 174 -13.15 -5.56 23.42
N GLY A 175 -12.92 -4.65 24.35
CA GLY A 175 -13.68 -4.57 25.60
C GLY A 175 -15.16 -4.30 25.39
N ARG A 176 -15.53 -3.39 24.46
CA ARG A 176 -16.93 -3.05 24.14
C ARG A 176 -17.69 -4.21 23.48
N HIS A 177 -17.01 -4.96 22.61
CA HIS A 177 -17.62 -6.00 21.79
C HIS A 177 -17.34 -7.43 22.30
N ARG A 178 -16.62 -7.59 23.42
CA ARG A 178 -16.22 -8.88 24.01
C ARG A 178 -15.39 -9.73 23.03
N LEU A 179 -14.49 -9.06 22.29
CA LEU A 179 -13.58 -9.67 21.33
C LEU A 179 -12.20 -9.87 21.99
N PRO A 180 -11.38 -10.81 21.48
CA PRO A 180 -9.98 -10.91 21.89
C PRO A 180 -9.20 -9.61 21.61
N PRO A 181 -8.50 -9.03 22.62
CA PRO A 181 -7.81 -7.77 22.46
C PRO A 181 -6.48 -7.90 21.70
N TRP A 182 -6.17 -6.87 20.90
CA TRP A 182 -4.90 -6.72 20.20
C TRP A 182 -4.23 -5.42 20.66
N PRO A 183 -3.30 -5.48 21.64
CA PRO A 183 -2.64 -4.31 22.18
C PRO A 183 -1.62 -3.71 21.20
N CYS A 184 -1.40 -2.40 21.28
CA CYS A 184 -0.38 -1.69 20.52
C CYS A 184 1.04 -2.20 20.83
N ALA A 185 1.27 -2.65 22.06
CA ALA A 185 2.55 -3.21 22.48
C ALA A 185 3.04 -4.36 21.59
N GLY A 186 2.12 -5.14 20.98
CA GLY A 186 2.48 -6.21 20.06
C GLY A 186 3.18 -5.72 18.79
N GLU A 187 2.81 -4.55 18.29
CA GLU A 187 3.47 -3.91 17.15
C GLU A 187 4.76 -3.20 17.62
N ALA A 188 4.65 -2.32 18.61
CA ALA A 188 5.76 -1.46 19.03
C ALA A 188 6.98 -2.24 19.54
N ALA A 189 6.77 -3.34 20.28
CA ALA A 189 7.87 -4.16 20.81
C ALA A 189 8.66 -4.84 19.68
N MET A 190 7.98 -5.36 18.66
CA MET A 190 8.64 -6.02 17.57
C MET A 190 9.35 -5.01 16.64
N VAL A 191 8.74 -3.86 16.37
CA VAL A 191 9.38 -2.74 15.68
C VAL A 191 10.66 -2.31 16.37
N ALA A 192 10.64 -2.16 17.71
CA ALA A 192 11.82 -1.78 18.48
C ALA A 192 12.94 -2.83 18.34
N ARG A 193 12.60 -4.13 18.41
CA ARG A 193 13.55 -5.24 18.20
C ARG A 193 14.23 -5.14 16.84
N ASP A 194 13.45 -4.97 15.78
CA ASP A 194 13.98 -5.03 14.41
C ASP A 194 14.75 -3.77 14.02
N ILE A 195 14.41 -2.63 14.61
CA ILE A 195 15.22 -1.41 14.50
C ILE A 195 16.62 -1.62 15.10
N GLU A 196 16.73 -2.29 16.26
CA GLU A 196 18.06 -2.58 16.84
C GLU A 196 18.84 -3.59 15.97
N LEU A 197 18.17 -4.54 15.33
CA LEU A 197 18.81 -5.43 14.36
C LEU A 197 19.27 -4.69 13.10
N ALA A 198 18.49 -3.74 12.61
CA ALA A 198 18.89 -2.87 11.51
C ALA A 198 20.09 -2.00 11.88
N ALA A 199 20.12 -1.46 13.10
CA ALA A 199 21.26 -0.71 13.62
C ALA A 199 22.55 -1.56 13.76
N GLU A 200 22.41 -2.83 14.20
CA GLU A 200 23.52 -3.78 14.30
C GLU A 200 24.07 -4.17 12.93
N THR A 201 23.19 -4.40 11.95
CA THR A 201 23.56 -4.99 10.67
C THR A 201 23.85 -3.98 9.57
N GLY A 202 23.37 -2.73 9.71
CA GLY A 202 23.35 -1.72 8.66
C GLY A 202 22.34 -2.03 7.53
N GLY A 203 21.50 -3.05 7.69
CA GLY A 203 20.49 -3.44 6.70
C GLY A 203 19.34 -2.45 6.64
N LYS A 204 18.77 -2.23 5.44
CA LYS A 204 17.62 -1.36 5.23
C LYS A 204 16.34 -2.05 5.70
N LEU A 205 15.67 -1.47 6.69
CA LEU A 205 14.43 -1.95 7.26
C LEU A 205 13.26 -1.04 6.86
N HIS A 206 12.15 -1.62 6.44
CA HIS A 206 10.91 -0.90 6.20
C HIS A 206 9.79 -1.46 7.08
N ILE A 207 9.19 -0.60 7.91
CA ILE A 207 8.08 -0.96 8.78
C ILE A 207 6.78 -0.75 8.01
N ALA A 208 6.09 -1.83 7.71
CA ALA A 208 4.81 -1.78 7.00
C ALA A 208 3.67 -1.32 7.93
N HIS A 209 2.65 -0.70 7.34
CA HIS A 209 1.35 -0.34 7.93
C HIS A 209 1.35 0.02 9.41
N VAL A 210 2.25 0.94 9.82
CA VAL A 210 2.28 1.47 11.21
C VAL A 210 0.89 1.90 11.66
N SER A 211 0.46 1.47 12.83
CA SER A 211 -0.91 1.66 13.26
C SER A 211 -1.09 2.39 14.60
N CYS A 212 -0.06 2.53 15.43
CA CYS A 212 -0.22 3.07 16.78
C CYS A 212 0.83 4.09 17.20
N ALA A 213 0.49 4.90 18.21
CA ALA A 213 1.30 5.99 18.72
C ALA A 213 2.63 5.50 19.33
N GLU A 214 2.62 4.35 20.01
CA GLU A 214 3.83 3.76 20.57
C GLU A 214 4.87 3.44 19.51
N THR A 215 4.44 2.89 18.37
CA THR A 215 5.32 2.63 17.21
C THR A 215 5.87 3.93 16.63
N VAL A 216 5.06 4.99 16.55
CA VAL A 216 5.54 6.31 16.10
C VAL A 216 6.67 6.83 16.97
N GLU A 217 6.60 6.68 18.30
CA GLU A 217 7.68 7.11 19.21
C GLU A 217 8.95 6.28 19.00
N VAL A 218 8.82 4.97 18.74
CA VAL A 218 9.96 4.10 18.42
C VAL A 218 10.62 4.56 17.11
N LEU A 219 9.83 4.87 16.07
CA LEU A 219 10.33 5.39 14.79
C LEU A 219 11.02 6.75 14.95
N ARG A 220 10.47 7.67 15.76
CA ARG A 220 11.12 8.95 16.07
C ARG A 220 12.48 8.76 16.72
N SER A 221 12.62 7.74 17.57
CA SER A 221 13.91 7.40 18.16
C SER A 221 14.90 6.90 17.11
N ALA A 222 14.46 6.05 16.15
CA ALA A 222 15.29 5.60 15.04
C ALA A 222 15.75 6.76 14.15
N ARG A 223 14.86 7.72 13.86
CA ARG A 223 15.18 8.93 13.08
C ARG A 223 16.27 9.77 13.76
N ARG A 224 16.18 10.00 15.09
CA ARG A 224 17.19 10.74 15.83
C ARG A 224 18.58 10.09 15.81
N ARG A 225 18.62 8.77 15.56
CA ARG A 225 19.85 7.97 15.45
C ARG A 225 20.34 7.84 14.00
N ASP A 226 19.63 8.43 13.02
CA ASP A 226 19.92 8.33 11.58
C ASP A 226 20.05 6.87 11.10
N LEU A 227 19.18 5.99 11.59
CA LEU A 227 19.17 4.57 11.20
C LEU A 227 18.53 4.36 9.84
N PRO A 228 18.95 3.30 9.09
CA PRO A 228 18.42 2.97 7.77
C PRO A 228 17.03 2.33 7.84
N VAL A 229 16.09 3.05 8.47
CA VAL A 229 14.72 2.62 8.72
C VAL A 229 13.76 3.54 7.99
N SER A 230 12.80 2.98 7.29
CA SER A 230 11.66 3.68 6.70
C SER A 230 10.35 3.10 7.19
N ALA A 231 9.26 3.82 7.03
CA ALA A 231 7.94 3.37 7.49
C ALA A 231 6.82 3.85 6.56
N GLU A 232 5.77 3.06 6.49
CA GLU A 232 4.53 3.43 5.82
C GLU A 232 3.32 3.35 6.75
N VAL A 233 2.26 4.05 6.38
CA VAL A 233 0.96 4.01 7.03
C VAL A 233 -0.13 3.83 5.99
N THR A 234 -1.24 3.21 6.36
CA THR A 234 -2.35 3.03 5.41
C THR A 234 -3.36 4.18 5.47
N PRO A 235 -4.10 4.43 4.36
CA PRO A 235 -5.18 5.42 4.37
C PRO A 235 -6.23 5.16 5.44
N HIS A 236 -6.52 3.89 5.74
CA HIS A 236 -7.52 3.54 6.75
C HIS A 236 -7.01 3.78 8.17
N HIS A 237 -5.73 3.58 8.49
CA HIS A 237 -5.17 3.95 9.81
C HIS A 237 -5.06 5.47 10.00
N LEU A 238 -5.02 6.25 8.92
CA LEU A 238 -5.05 7.72 8.97
C LEU A 238 -6.45 8.33 9.11
N SER A 239 -7.53 7.53 8.97
CA SER A 239 -8.88 8.09 8.81
C SER A 239 -10.00 7.36 9.56
N LEU A 240 -9.77 6.12 9.96
CA LEU A 240 -10.75 5.29 10.64
C LEU A 240 -10.23 4.92 12.03
N THR A 241 -11.15 4.88 12.99
CA THR A 241 -10.84 4.50 14.37
C THR A 241 -11.54 3.20 14.76
N GLU A 242 -11.15 2.61 15.87
CA GLU A 242 -11.79 1.45 16.47
C GLU A 242 -13.29 1.65 16.74
N ARG A 243 -13.77 2.92 16.80
CA ARG A 243 -15.20 3.24 16.96
C ARG A 243 -16.04 2.78 15.78
N LEU A 244 -15.41 2.53 14.62
CA LEU A 244 -16.13 1.98 13.48
C LEU A 244 -16.69 0.57 13.75
N LEU A 245 -16.13 -0.14 14.74
CA LEU A 245 -16.66 -1.42 15.20
C LEU A 245 -18.01 -1.25 15.94
N ASP A 246 -18.33 -0.05 16.42
CA ASP A 246 -19.66 0.24 17.01
C ASP A 246 -20.77 0.31 15.93
N GLY A 247 -20.38 0.28 14.65
CA GLY A 247 -21.27 0.38 13.49
C GLY A 247 -21.44 1.81 13.00
N ASP A 248 -22.07 1.95 11.84
CA ASP A 248 -22.42 3.24 11.23
C ASP A 248 -23.75 3.10 10.47
N ALA A 249 -24.84 3.53 11.12
CA ALA A 249 -26.18 3.43 10.57
C ALA A 249 -26.37 4.25 9.28
N SER A 250 -25.58 5.32 9.08
CA SER A 250 -25.69 6.18 7.89
C SER A 250 -25.31 5.47 6.59
N ILE A 251 -24.52 4.40 6.70
CA ILE A 251 -24.08 3.56 5.56
C ILE A 251 -24.51 2.09 5.72
N GLY A 252 -25.42 1.81 6.67
CA GLY A 252 -25.88 0.45 6.92
C GLY A 252 -24.78 -0.52 7.40
N LEU A 253 -23.78 -0.02 8.11
CA LEU A 253 -22.70 -0.84 8.67
C LEU A 253 -23.10 -1.29 10.07
N PRO A 254 -23.34 -2.60 10.32
CA PRO A 254 -23.68 -3.09 11.65
C PRO A 254 -22.45 -3.08 12.58
N ALA A 255 -22.71 -3.12 13.89
CA ALA A 255 -21.66 -3.29 14.89
C ALA A 255 -20.94 -4.63 14.70
N ALA A 256 -19.65 -4.65 15.03
CA ALA A 256 -18.73 -5.79 14.83
C ALA A 256 -18.82 -6.40 13.40
N SER A 257 -19.05 -5.54 12.41
CA SER A 257 -19.08 -5.98 11.02
C SER A 257 -17.71 -6.50 10.59
N PRO A 258 -17.61 -7.70 9.99
CA PRO A 258 -16.35 -8.21 9.45
C PRO A 258 -15.73 -7.29 8.37
N ARG A 259 -16.49 -6.38 7.78
CA ARG A 259 -15.97 -5.35 6.87
C ARG A 259 -15.02 -4.35 7.57
N THR A 260 -15.01 -4.29 8.90
CA THR A 260 -14.11 -3.43 9.69
C THR A 260 -12.90 -4.18 10.24
N LYS A 261 -12.74 -5.48 9.92
CA LYS A 261 -11.62 -6.32 10.38
C LYS A 261 -10.41 -6.18 9.47
N VAL A 262 -9.30 -5.68 10.01
CA VAL A 262 -8.02 -5.46 9.33
C VAL A 262 -6.87 -5.80 10.28
N ASN A 263 -5.72 -6.14 9.76
CA ASN A 263 -4.47 -6.39 10.49
C ASN A 263 -3.39 -5.41 9.97
N PRO A 264 -2.81 -4.54 10.83
CA PRO A 264 -3.18 -4.27 12.22
C PRO A 264 -4.62 -3.75 12.39
N PRO A 265 -5.26 -3.92 13.58
CA PRO A 265 -6.64 -3.46 13.78
C PRO A 265 -6.72 -1.93 13.76
N LEU A 266 -7.91 -1.39 13.43
CA LEU A 266 -8.19 0.03 13.59
C LEU A 266 -8.00 0.42 15.07
N ARG A 267 -7.29 1.53 15.29
CA ARG A 267 -6.83 1.97 16.61
C ARG A 267 -7.68 3.09 17.19
N SER A 268 -7.25 3.61 18.34
CA SER A 268 -7.90 4.72 19.00
C SER A 268 -7.79 6.03 18.18
N GLU A 269 -8.55 7.04 18.58
CA GLU A 269 -8.46 8.39 18.01
C GLU A 269 -7.06 9.01 18.26
N ALA A 270 -6.50 8.78 19.45
CA ALA A 270 -5.15 9.26 19.79
C ALA A 270 -4.06 8.63 18.89
N ASP A 271 -4.19 7.36 18.54
CA ASP A 271 -3.29 6.70 17.60
C ASP A 271 -3.38 7.32 16.20
N VAL A 272 -4.60 7.56 15.71
CA VAL A 272 -4.83 8.22 14.41
C VAL A 272 -4.21 9.63 14.41
N GLU A 273 -4.37 10.42 15.46
CA GLU A 273 -3.77 11.75 15.57
C GLU A 273 -2.23 11.69 15.59
N ALA A 274 -1.65 10.69 16.27
CA ALA A 274 -0.20 10.48 16.27
C ALA A 274 0.33 10.12 14.88
N LEU A 275 -0.39 9.26 14.13
CA LEU A 275 -0.05 8.90 12.76
C LEU A 275 -0.16 10.10 11.79
N ILE A 276 -1.22 10.90 11.91
CA ILE A 276 -1.39 12.13 11.12
C ILE A 276 -0.23 13.10 11.38
N THR A 277 0.17 13.25 12.65
CA THR A 277 1.34 14.06 13.00
C THR A 277 2.62 13.52 12.38
N ALA A 278 2.81 12.19 12.42
CA ALA A 278 4.00 11.50 11.93
C ALA A 278 4.16 11.57 10.40
N VAL A 279 3.07 11.57 9.63
CA VAL A 279 3.14 11.82 8.18
C VAL A 279 3.44 13.28 7.87
N GLY A 280 3.01 14.21 8.71
CA GLY A 280 3.27 15.64 8.58
C GLY A 280 4.72 16.02 8.88
N ASP A 281 5.29 15.48 9.97
CA ASP A 281 6.65 15.80 10.44
C ASP A 281 7.77 14.98 9.75
N GLY A 282 7.42 14.00 8.90
CA GLY A 282 8.39 13.18 8.18
C GLY A 282 8.87 11.94 8.94
N THR A 283 8.29 11.60 10.10
CA THR A 283 8.56 10.35 10.79
C THR A 283 8.16 9.14 9.95
N ILE A 284 7.03 9.24 9.22
CA ILE A 284 6.55 8.26 8.26
C ILE A 284 6.83 8.76 6.83
N ASP A 285 7.34 7.87 5.98
CA ASP A 285 7.87 8.18 4.65
C ASP A 285 6.86 8.01 3.52
N ALA A 286 5.89 7.12 3.69
CA ALA A 286 4.97 6.70 2.64
C ALA A 286 3.56 6.45 3.16
N VAL A 287 2.60 6.59 2.25
CA VAL A 287 1.26 6.01 2.38
C VAL A 287 1.16 4.86 1.40
N ALA A 288 0.87 3.67 1.91
CA ALA A 288 0.62 2.47 1.13
C ALA A 288 -0.73 1.87 1.51
N THR A 289 -1.39 1.18 0.58
CA THR A 289 -2.81 0.87 0.80
C THR A 289 -3.07 -0.36 1.65
N ASP A 290 -2.14 -1.30 1.68
CA ASP A 290 -2.40 -2.66 2.13
C ASP A 290 -3.70 -3.20 1.48
N HIS A 291 -3.79 -3.02 0.16
CA HIS A 291 -4.93 -3.52 -0.60
C HIS A 291 -5.04 -5.03 -0.48
N ALA A 292 -5.98 -5.49 0.36
CA ALA A 292 -6.17 -6.88 0.72
C ALA A 292 -7.58 -7.38 0.38
N PRO A 293 -7.83 -7.71 -0.90
CA PRO A 293 -9.13 -8.15 -1.37
C PRO A 293 -9.49 -9.55 -0.83
N HIS A 294 -10.77 -9.70 -0.49
CA HIS A 294 -11.41 -10.91 -0.02
C HIS A 294 -12.76 -11.12 -0.68
N THR A 295 -13.22 -12.38 -0.74
CA THR A 295 -14.56 -12.71 -1.21
C THR A 295 -15.62 -12.31 -0.19
N ALA A 296 -16.88 -12.24 -0.63
CA ALA A 296 -18.01 -12.04 0.28
C ALA A 296 -18.09 -13.18 1.32
N VAL A 297 -17.71 -14.40 0.95
CA VAL A 297 -17.69 -15.56 1.85
C VAL A 297 -16.65 -15.39 2.95
N ASP A 298 -15.43 -14.94 2.61
CA ASP A 298 -14.37 -14.67 3.60
C ASP A 298 -14.80 -13.62 4.66
N LYS A 299 -15.68 -12.71 4.27
CA LYS A 299 -16.22 -11.64 5.13
C LYS A 299 -17.63 -11.91 5.68
N ALA A 300 -18.19 -13.08 5.44
CA ALA A 300 -19.50 -13.48 5.97
C ALA A 300 -19.42 -14.20 7.34
N SER A 301 -18.23 -14.63 7.75
CA SER A 301 -18.01 -15.29 9.04
C SER A 301 -18.16 -14.31 10.21
N PRO A 302 -18.38 -14.79 11.46
CA PRO A 302 -18.29 -13.95 12.64
C PRO A 302 -16.98 -13.14 12.69
N PHE A 303 -16.99 -11.99 13.37
CA PHE A 303 -15.84 -11.08 13.39
C PHE A 303 -14.53 -11.79 13.79
N GLU A 304 -14.57 -12.68 14.77
CA GLU A 304 -13.39 -13.40 15.28
C GLU A 304 -12.72 -14.27 14.21
N THR A 305 -13.51 -14.88 13.34
CA THR A 305 -13.02 -15.85 12.34
C THR A 305 -12.98 -15.32 10.91
N ALA A 306 -13.57 -14.14 10.65
CA ALA A 306 -13.54 -13.52 9.34
C ALA A 306 -12.11 -13.14 8.93
N ALA A 307 -11.84 -13.11 7.64
CA ALA A 307 -10.54 -12.70 7.09
C ALA A 307 -10.21 -11.24 7.43
N PHE A 308 -8.94 -10.97 7.72
CA PHE A 308 -8.40 -9.62 7.87
C PHE A 308 -8.17 -8.97 6.50
N GLY A 309 -8.42 -7.68 6.38
CA GLY A 309 -8.04 -6.87 5.22
C GLY A 309 -9.19 -6.08 4.60
N PHE A 310 -8.79 -4.99 3.94
CA PHE A 310 -9.66 -4.11 3.15
C PHE A 310 -9.17 -3.98 1.72
N THR A 311 -10.07 -3.64 0.80
CA THR A 311 -9.65 -3.08 -0.50
C THR A 311 -9.39 -1.59 -0.32
N GLY A 312 -8.24 -1.09 -0.79
CA GLY A 312 -7.76 0.27 -0.53
C GLY A 312 -7.40 1.09 -1.78
N LEU A 313 -6.94 0.47 -2.88
CA LEU A 313 -6.38 1.17 -4.04
C LEU A 313 -7.26 2.29 -4.59
N GLU A 314 -8.56 2.06 -4.75
CA GLU A 314 -9.47 3.04 -5.39
C GLU A 314 -9.93 4.14 -4.45
N THR A 315 -9.75 3.95 -3.14
CA THR A 315 -10.20 4.88 -2.09
C THR A 315 -9.05 5.62 -1.39
N ALA A 316 -7.81 5.22 -1.62
CA ALA A 316 -6.63 5.82 -0.97
C ALA A 316 -6.55 7.33 -1.19
N LEU A 317 -6.56 7.77 -2.44
CA LEU A 317 -6.45 9.19 -2.78
C LEU A 317 -7.59 10.04 -2.15
N PRO A 318 -8.89 9.73 -2.34
CA PRO A 318 -9.96 10.55 -1.76
C PRO A 318 -9.97 10.54 -0.24
N VAL A 319 -9.60 9.42 0.41
CA VAL A 319 -9.47 9.34 1.87
C VAL A 319 -8.36 10.28 2.35
N CYS A 320 -7.17 10.17 1.79
CA CYS A 320 -6.02 11.02 2.16
C CYS A 320 -6.25 12.51 1.83
N LEU A 321 -6.96 12.83 0.75
CA LEU A 321 -7.40 14.21 0.47
C LEU A 321 -8.33 14.76 1.57
N GLY A 322 -8.97 13.88 2.36
CA GLY A 322 -9.68 14.26 3.58
C GLY A 322 -8.81 14.99 4.57
N LEU A 323 -7.58 14.53 4.79
CA LEU A 323 -6.60 15.16 5.68
C LEU A 323 -6.18 16.55 5.18
N VAL A 324 -6.06 16.71 3.87
CA VAL A 324 -5.74 18.02 3.26
C VAL A 324 -6.91 18.99 3.47
N ARG A 325 -8.15 18.55 3.26
CA ARG A 325 -9.34 19.41 3.49
C ARG A 325 -9.53 19.78 4.95
N ALA A 326 -9.16 18.89 5.85
CA ALA A 326 -9.19 19.16 7.30
C ALA A 326 -8.04 20.07 7.77
N GLY A 327 -7.08 20.38 6.89
CA GLY A 327 -5.91 21.20 7.23
C GLY A 327 -4.79 20.48 8.00
N HIS A 328 -4.90 19.15 8.13
CA HIS A 328 -3.88 18.34 8.81
C HIS A 328 -2.64 18.12 7.95
N LEU A 329 -2.75 18.17 6.64
CA LEU A 329 -1.65 17.89 5.71
C LEU A 329 -1.69 18.83 4.51
N ALA A 330 -0.53 19.35 4.08
CA ALA A 330 -0.44 20.11 2.83
C ALA A 330 -0.52 19.17 1.62
N LEU A 331 -1.21 19.58 0.56
CA LEU A 331 -1.34 18.78 -0.67
C LEU A 331 0.01 18.32 -1.25
N PRO A 332 1.07 19.17 -1.34
CA PRO A 332 2.37 18.70 -1.83
C PRO A 332 2.95 17.56 -0.99
N ARG A 333 2.78 17.59 0.35
CA ARG A 333 3.26 16.52 1.23
C ARG A 333 2.46 15.23 1.00
N LEU A 334 1.14 15.32 0.84
CA LEU A 334 0.34 14.14 0.47
C LEU A 334 0.81 13.53 -0.84
N ILE A 335 1.07 14.35 -1.86
CA ILE A 335 1.57 13.85 -3.16
C ILE A 335 2.94 13.19 -2.99
N GLU A 336 3.84 13.76 -2.19
CA GLU A 336 5.13 13.12 -1.87
C GLU A 336 4.95 11.74 -1.23
N LEU A 337 4.06 11.62 -0.23
CA LEU A 337 3.76 10.37 0.48
C LEU A 337 3.14 9.29 -0.42
N LEU A 338 2.51 9.66 -1.52
CA LEU A 338 1.88 8.74 -2.48
C LEU A 338 2.72 8.52 -3.76
N THR A 339 3.86 9.19 -3.92
CA THR A 339 4.67 9.14 -5.14
C THR A 339 6.15 8.91 -4.85
N ILE A 340 6.89 9.98 -4.59
CA ILE A 340 8.36 9.95 -4.40
C ILE A 340 8.75 9.23 -3.10
N GLY A 341 7.98 9.37 -2.04
CA GLY A 341 8.22 8.71 -0.76
C GLY A 341 8.31 7.17 -0.93
N PRO A 342 7.21 6.51 -1.29
CA PRO A 342 7.24 5.07 -1.50
C PRO A 342 8.21 4.63 -2.61
N ALA A 343 8.32 5.40 -3.69
CA ALA A 343 9.24 5.08 -4.78
C ALA A 343 10.71 5.04 -4.30
N ARG A 344 11.11 5.98 -3.45
CA ARG A 344 12.49 6.05 -2.90
C ARG A 344 12.83 4.83 -2.06
N ILE A 345 11.87 4.29 -1.29
CA ILE A 345 12.08 3.14 -0.41
C ILE A 345 12.56 1.92 -1.20
N PHE A 346 11.93 1.63 -2.34
CA PHE A 346 12.26 0.47 -3.19
C PHE A 346 13.05 0.82 -4.46
N GLY A 347 13.61 2.04 -4.56
CA GLY A 347 14.43 2.44 -5.71
C GLY A 347 13.65 2.55 -7.02
N LEU A 348 12.36 2.88 -6.97
CA LEU A 348 11.47 2.94 -8.13
C LEU A 348 11.46 4.35 -8.78
N PRO A 349 11.23 4.45 -10.10
CA PRO A 349 11.12 5.76 -10.75
C PRO A 349 9.79 6.46 -10.40
N SER A 350 9.86 7.73 -10.00
CA SER A 350 8.69 8.60 -9.81
C SER A 350 9.07 10.06 -10.06
N SER A 351 8.74 10.59 -11.22
CA SER A 351 9.11 11.98 -11.59
C SER A 351 8.33 12.46 -12.81
N LEU A 352 8.09 13.78 -12.89
CA LEU A 352 7.60 14.48 -14.10
C LEU A 352 8.71 15.26 -14.82
N GLN A 353 9.98 15.01 -14.52
CA GLN A 353 11.08 15.67 -15.21
C GLN A 353 11.21 15.14 -16.65
N PRO A 354 11.64 15.96 -17.62
CA PRO A 354 11.93 15.49 -18.96
C PRO A 354 12.87 14.28 -18.95
N GLY A 355 12.57 13.28 -19.78
CA GLY A 355 13.28 12.01 -19.84
C GLY A 355 12.75 10.92 -18.91
N SER A 356 11.99 11.25 -17.86
CA SER A 356 11.35 10.27 -16.98
C SER A 356 10.24 9.49 -17.72
N PRO A 357 9.91 8.25 -17.27
CA PRO A 357 8.72 7.57 -17.75
C PRO A 357 7.48 8.49 -17.65
N ALA A 358 6.64 8.46 -18.68
CA ALA A 358 5.41 9.25 -18.69
C ALA A 358 4.29 8.55 -17.89
N ASP A 359 4.58 8.29 -16.62
CA ASP A 359 3.67 7.73 -15.64
C ASP A 359 3.02 8.89 -14.88
N VAL A 360 1.73 9.14 -15.09
CA VAL A 360 1.04 10.36 -14.65
C VAL A 360 -0.32 10.02 -14.07
N CYS A 361 -0.64 10.67 -12.95
CA CYS A 361 -1.99 10.71 -12.39
C CYS A 361 -2.57 12.12 -12.54
N VAL A 362 -3.82 12.19 -13.03
CA VAL A 362 -4.58 13.43 -13.12
C VAL A 362 -5.89 13.23 -12.37
N PHE A 363 -6.18 14.10 -11.39
CA PHE A 363 -7.37 13.96 -10.57
C PHE A 363 -8.04 15.31 -10.28
N ASP A 364 -9.35 15.24 -10.04
CA ASP A 364 -10.16 16.33 -9.51
C ASP A 364 -10.18 16.22 -7.97
N PRO A 365 -9.60 17.19 -7.23
CA PRO A 365 -9.54 17.10 -5.76
C PRO A 365 -10.91 17.35 -5.07
N THR A 366 -11.90 17.82 -5.81
CA THR A 366 -13.18 18.32 -5.28
C THR A 366 -14.37 17.43 -5.63
N GLU A 367 -14.31 16.67 -6.72
CA GLU A 367 -15.42 15.83 -7.17
C GLU A 367 -15.84 14.82 -6.10
N ALA A 368 -17.12 14.84 -5.77
CA ALA A 368 -17.72 13.90 -4.83
C ALA A 368 -18.28 12.67 -5.57
N TRP A 369 -18.06 11.49 -4.99
CA TRP A 369 -18.62 10.24 -5.49
C TRP A 369 -18.89 9.28 -4.33
N THR A 370 -19.86 8.39 -4.50
CA THR A 370 -20.20 7.38 -3.48
C THR A 370 -19.45 6.08 -3.76
N VAL A 371 -18.81 5.54 -2.74
CA VAL A 371 -18.17 4.23 -2.81
C VAL A 371 -19.23 3.15 -2.88
N SER A 372 -19.32 2.46 -4.02
CA SER A 372 -20.28 1.38 -4.23
C SER A 372 -19.60 0.21 -4.95
N PRO A 373 -20.14 -1.02 -4.85
CA PRO A 373 -19.57 -2.17 -5.53
C PRO A 373 -19.43 -1.99 -7.05
N GLU A 374 -20.36 -1.24 -7.66
CA GLU A 374 -20.40 -0.97 -9.11
C GLU A 374 -19.30 0.00 -9.53
N ASN A 375 -18.90 0.89 -8.63
CA ASN A 375 -17.86 1.89 -8.89
C ASN A 375 -16.44 1.35 -8.68
N LEU A 376 -16.30 0.21 -7.99
CA LEU A 376 -15.01 -0.41 -7.71
C LEU A 376 -14.61 -1.42 -8.80
N ARG A 377 -13.34 -1.41 -9.20
CA ARG A 377 -12.74 -2.31 -10.20
C ARG A 377 -12.14 -3.56 -9.57
N SER A 378 -11.59 -3.45 -8.34
CA SER A 378 -11.13 -4.61 -7.58
C SER A 378 -12.19 -5.70 -7.56
N ARG A 379 -11.77 -6.95 -7.64
CA ARG A 379 -12.66 -8.10 -7.56
C ARG A 379 -13.27 -8.22 -6.16
N GLY A 380 -12.45 -8.06 -5.13
CA GLY A 380 -12.92 -7.91 -3.76
C GLY A 380 -13.65 -6.57 -3.58
N LYS A 381 -14.74 -6.59 -2.75
CA LYS A 381 -15.52 -5.39 -2.44
C LYS A 381 -15.54 -5.14 -0.92
N ASN A 382 -14.56 -5.71 -0.21
CA ASN A 382 -14.47 -5.71 1.25
C ASN A 382 -13.85 -4.41 1.79
N THR A 383 -14.55 -3.30 1.63
CA THR A 383 -14.16 -2.02 2.23
C THR A 383 -15.22 -1.54 3.23
N PRO A 384 -14.81 -0.97 4.38
CA PRO A 384 -15.75 -0.34 5.32
C PRO A 384 -16.34 0.97 4.80
N LEU A 385 -15.84 1.45 3.65
CA LEU A 385 -16.26 2.72 3.06
C LEU A 385 -17.48 2.60 2.14
N LEU A 386 -18.02 1.39 1.90
CA LEU A 386 -19.23 1.22 1.08
C LEU A 386 -20.38 2.07 1.61
N GLY A 387 -20.99 2.84 0.71
CA GLY A 387 -22.05 3.79 1.01
C GLY A 387 -21.58 5.19 1.40
N ARG A 388 -20.29 5.37 1.73
CA ARG A 388 -19.73 6.69 2.05
C ARG A 388 -19.50 7.52 0.78
N THR A 389 -19.81 8.81 0.87
CA THR A 389 -19.42 9.80 -0.14
C THR A 389 -18.04 10.32 0.20
N VAL A 390 -17.11 10.18 -0.75
CA VAL A 390 -15.73 10.68 -0.66
C VAL A 390 -15.50 11.79 -1.70
N ARG A 391 -14.48 12.60 -1.51
CA ARG A 391 -14.12 13.68 -2.45
C ARG A 391 -12.69 13.51 -2.94
N GLY A 392 -12.54 13.67 -4.23
CA GLY A 392 -11.32 13.42 -4.99
C GLY A 392 -11.53 12.26 -5.94
N ARG A 393 -11.38 12.51 -7.26
CA ARG A 393 -11.59 11.47 -8.26
C ARG A 393 -10.54 11.51 -9.34
N VAL A 394 -9.94 10.35 -9.62
CA VAL A 394 -8.99 10.20 -10.71
C VAL A 394 -9.73 10.38 -12.04
N ARG A 395 -9.18 11.24 -12.90
CA ARG A 395 -9.68 11.50 -14.25
C ARG A 395 -8.91 10.69 -15.27
N TRP A 396 -7.58 10.69 -15.16
CA TRP A 396 -6.73 9.92 -16.05
C TRP A 396 -5.54 9.34 -15.28
N THR A 397 -5.25 8.11 -15.59
CA THR A 397 -4.00 7.45 -15.22
C THR A 397 -3.27 7.06 -16.49
N LEU A 398 -2.02 7.49 -16.62
CA LEU A 398 -1.19 7.19 -17.78
C LEU A 398 0.03 6.38 -17.34
N VAL A 399 0.32 5.31 -18.07
CA VAL A 399 1.53 4.50 -17.89
C VAL A 399 2.31 4.52 -19.20
N ALA A 400 3.57 4.93 -19.16
CA ALA A 400 4.40 5.13 -20.33
C ALA A 400 3.68 5.97 -21.42
N GLY A 401 2.95 7.01 -21.00
CA GLY A 401 2.21 7.91 -21.89
C GLY A 401 0.90 7.35 -22.46
N ARG A 402 0.54 6.11 -22.15
CA ARG A 402 -0.73 5.49 -22.56
C ARG A 402 -1.78 5.72 -21.47
N ILE A 403 -2.99 6.14 -21.85
CA ILE A 403 -4.11 6.26 -20.92
C ILE A 403 -4.58 4.83 -20.59
N VAL A 404 -4.42 4.43 -19.33
CA VAL A 404 -4.88 3.13 -18.82
C VAL A 404 -6.18 3.24 -18.01
N PHE A 405 -6.54 4.47 -17.59
CA PHE A 405 -7.83 4.77 -16.97
C PHE A 405 -8.28 6.19 -17.33
N PRO A 406 -9.61 6.43 -17.62
CA PRO A 406 -10.61 5.40 -17.91
C PRO A 406 -10.23 4.60 -19.15
N ALA A 407 -10.90 3.48 -19.40
CA ALA A 407 -10.66 2.67 -20.61
C ALA A 407 -10.74 3.58 -21.85
N TRP A 408 -9.61 3.66 -22.59
CA TRP A 408 -9.49 4.58 -23.73
C TRP A 408 -9.86 3.88 -25.03
N ASN A 409 -10.93 4.35 -25.68
CA ASN A 409 -11.39 3.86 -26.98
C ASN A 409 -10.94 4.78 -28.16
N GLY A 410 -10.02 5.70 -27.90
CA GLY A 410 -9.45 6.58 -28.93
C GLY A 410 -8.37 5.88 -29.77
N PRO A 411 -7.78 6.58 -30.77
CA PRO A 411 -6.78 6.01 -31.65
C PRO A 411 -5.62 5.42 -30.85
N THR A 412 -5.25 4.17 -31.20
CA THR A 412 -4.06 3.50 -30.66
C THR A 412 -2.83 4.23 -31.16
N TYR A 413 -1.94 4.59 -30.24
CA TYR A 413 -0.65 5.14 -30.61
C TYR A 413 0.20 4.04 -31.27
N PRO A 414 0.88 4.32 -32.39
CA PRO A 414 1.96 3.45 -32.83
C PRO A 414 3.03 3.41 -31.73
N GLY A 415 3.45 2.21 -31.34
CA GLY A 415 4.45 1.93 -30.32
C GLY A 415 5.84 2.45 -30.65
#